data_12226db2d0aabd001794c27a42336202
#
_entry.id   12226db2d0aabd001794c27a42336202
#
_cell.length_a   1.000
_cell.length_b   1.000
_cell.length_c   1.000
_cell.angle_alpha   90.00
_cell.angle_beta   90.00
_cell.angle_gamma   90.00
#
_symmetry.space_group_name_H-M   'P 1'
#
loop_
_entity.id
_entity.type
_entity.pdbx_description
1 polymer ?
#
loop_
_entity_poly.entity_id
_entity_poly.type
_entity_poly.pdbx_seq_one_letter_code
_entity_poly.pdbx_strand_id
1 'polypeptide(L)'
;MKHQRWKVCFGKNYWGTQKGTDQGEELHLDREFEWNGHRWLIPALYRCRQGLVVDFAIEVPQGELRAYMEKWGLTENGECTRTLTRAEERQMEQENPLDIGFCASLRLNGVRLHPSDGCGMGYLPGTDAGSDEAAALVHYYGLDETKVWRFWRNSYPWACLLYTSPSPRD
;
A
#
# COMPACT_ATOMS: atom_id res chain seq x y z
N MET A 1 -7.64 25.38 11.04
CA MET A 1 -7.39 24.41 9.95
C MET A 1 -8.51 23.39 9.96
N LYS A 2 -9.28 23.33 8.91
CA LYS A 2 -10.24 22.23 8.74
C LYS A 2 -9.40 20.97 8.53
N HIS A 3 -9.38 20.08 9.53
CA HIS A 3 -8.86 18.74 9.33
C HIS A 3 -9.68 18.11 8.20
N GLN A 4 -9.07 18.02 7.03
CA GLN A 4 -9.65 17.26 5.94
C GLN A 4 -9.81 15.84 6.44
N ARG A 5 -11.04 15.45 6.68
CA ARG A 5 -11.35 14.14 7.22
C ARG A 5 -10.87 13.10 6.22
N TRP A 6 -9.91 12.31 6.62
CA TRP A 6 -9.40 11.19 5.85
C TRP A 6 -10.53 10.22 5.54
N LYS A 7 -10.76 9.99 4.26
CA LYS A 7 -11.83 9.09 3.81
C LYS A 7 -11.22 7.93 3.06
N VAL A 8 -11.48 6.71 3.54
CA VAL A 8 -11.10 5.48 2.88
C VAL A 8 -12.36 4.76 2.44
N CYS A 9 -12.42 4.40 1.16
CA CYS A 9 -13.57 3.74 0.57
C CYS A 9 -13.18 2.37 0.01
N PHE A 10 -14.11 1.43 0.10
CA PHE A 10 -13.90 0.08 -0.43
C PHE A 10 -13.69 0.07 -1.94
N GLY A 11 -12.68 -0.69 -2.41
CA GLY A 11 -12.40 -0.89 -3.82
C GLY A 11 -11.95 0.36 -4.58
N LYS A 12 -11.53 1.41 -3.86
CA LYS A 12 -11.09 2.67 -4.46
C LYS A 12 -9.60 2.92 -4.19
N ASN A 13 -9.04 3.79 -5.01
CA ASN A 13 -7.69 4.30 -4.81
C ASN A 13 -7.63 5.17 -3.55
N TYR A 14 -6.43 5.57 -3.15
CA TYR A 14 -6.19 6.31 -1.92
C TYR A 14 -7.07 7.54 -1.75
N TRP A 15 -7.45 8.21 -2.83
CA TRP A 15 -8.20 9.47 -2.81
C TRP A 15 -9.56 9.40 -3.50
N GLY A 16 -10.11 8.21 -3.62
CA GLY A 16 -11.41 8.02 -4.25
C GLY A 16 -12.57 8.59 -3.45
N THR A 17 -12.85 9.87 -3.63
CA THR A 17 -13.96 10.57 -2.96
C THR A 17 -15.17 10.73 -3.87
N GLN A 18 -15.62 9.69 -4.50
CA GLN A 18 -16.85 9.76 -5.28
C GLN A 18 -18.08 9.65 -4.39
N LYS A 19 -19.08 10.45 -4.70
CA LYS A 19 -20.39 10.42 -4.04
C LYS A 19 -21.00 9.02 -4.15
N GLY A 20 -21.46 8.46 -3.04
CA GLY A 20 -22.06 7.11 -3.01
C GLY A 20 -21.08 5.96 -2.85
N THR A 21 -19.82 6.24 -2.55
CA THR A 21 -18.83 5.20 -2.26
C THR A 21 -18.98 4.65 -0.84
N ASP A 22 -18.60 3.38 -0.65
CA ASP A 22 -18.65 2.66 0.62
C ASP A 22 -17.49 3.11 1.53
N GLN A 23 -17.74 4.11 2.37
CA GLN A 23 -16.75 4.65 3.29
C GLN A 23 -16.57 3.75 4.50
N GLY A 24 -15.33 3.48 4.86
CA GLY A 24 -14.97 2.63 5.99
C GLY A 24 -14.87 3.37 7.32
N GLU A 25 -15.20 2.65 8.38
CA GLU A 25 -14.88 3.04 9.75
C GLU A 25 -13.46 2.64 10.08
N GLU A 26 -12.66 3.61 10.51
CA GLU A 26 -11.25 3.39 10.81
C GLU A 26 -11.06 2.69 12.15
N LEU A 27 -10.23 1.64 12.12
CA LEU A 27 -9.76 0.94 13.30
C LEU A 27 -8.23 1.00 13.32
N HIS A 28 -7.69 1.71 14.30
CA HIS A 28 -6.25 1.78 14.49
C HIS A 28 -5.72 0.44 15.00
N LEU A 29 -4.69 -0.09 14.33
CA LEU A 29 -4.06 -1.33 14.73
C LEU A 29 -2.66 -1.12 15.28
N ASP A 30 -1.89 -0.23 14.71
CA ASP A 30 -0.48 0.03 15.05
C ASP A 30 0.33 -1.26 15.20
N ARG A 31 0.12 -2.20 14.29
CA ARG A 31 0.84 -3.48 14.26
C ARG A 31 2.11 -3.36 13.46
N GLU A 32 3.17 -3.91 14.01
CA GLU A 32 4.50 -3.93 13.41
C GLU A 32 5.04 -5.36 13.41
N PHE A 33 5.69 -5.74 12.30
CA PHE A 33 6.35 -7.03 12.18
C PHE A 33 7.47 -6.93 11.14
N GLU A 34 8.35 -7.91 11.15
CA GLU A 34 9.36 -8.08 10.12
C GLU A 34 8.98 -9.24 9.21
N TRP A 35 9.08 -9.00 7.91
CA TRP A 35 8.86 -10.03 6.92
C TRP A 35 9.69 -9.74 5.66
N ASN A 36 10.33 -10.78 5.14
CA ASN A 36 11.14 -10.73 3.91
C ASN A 36 12.20 -9.61 3.92
N GLY A 37 12.85 -9.42 5.06
CA GLY A 37 13.92 -8.43 5.22
C GLY A 37 13.45 -6.99 5.38
N HIS A 38 12.16 -6.74 5.48
CA HIS A 38 11.59 -5.42 5.64
C HIS A 38 10.79 -5.30 6.95
N ARG A 39 10.73 -4.08 7.47
CA ARG A 39 9.84 -3.71 8.55
C ARG A 39 8.48 -3.33 7.96
N TRP A 40 7.44 -4.01 8.43
CA TRP A 40 6.07 -3.81 7.99
C TRP A 40 5.24 -3.22 9.11
N LEU A 41 4.40 -2.28 8.75
CA LEU A 41 3.40 -1.68 9.64
C LEU A 41 2.02 -1.87 9.03
N ILE A 42 1.06 -2.18 9.88
CA ILE A 42 -0.35 -2.11 9.54
C ILE A 42 -0.94 -1.02 10.44
N PRO A 43 -0.94 0.23 9.98
CA PRO A 43 -1.36 1.35 10.82
C PRO A 43 -2.86 1.31 11.11
N ALA A 44 -3.67 0.88 10.15
CA ALA A 44 -5.11 0.86 10.29
C ALA A 44 -5.78 -0.12 9.34
N LEU A 45 -6.97 -0.54 9.71
CA LEU A 45 -7.93 -1.16 8.81
C LEU A 45 -9.25 -0.39 8.83
N TYR A 46 -10.04 -0.55 7.79
CA TYR A 46 -11.29 0.17 7.61
C TYR A 46 -12.41 -0.81 7.36
N ARG A 47 -13.44 -0.75 8.18
CA ARG A 47 -14.62 -1.59 8.02
C ARG A 47 -15.64 -0.91 7.12
N CYS A 48 -15.87 -1.50 5.97
CA CYS A 48 -16.85 -1.05 4.97
C CYS A 48 -18.03 -2.01 4.91
N ARG A 49 -19.08 -1.63 4.18
CA ARG A 49 -20.24 -2.50 3.98
C ARG A 49 -19.88 -3.73 3.15
N GLN A 50 -19.06 -3.57 2.12
CA GLN A 50 -18.66 -4.65 1.21
C GLN A 50 -17.50 -5.49 1.70
N GLY A 51 -16.74 -5.02 2.67
CA GLY A 51 -15.56 -5.73 3.16
C GLY A 51 -14.65 -4.88 4.02
N LEU A 52 -13.40 -5.30 4.12
CA LEU A 52 -12.34 -4.60 4.83
C LEU A 52 -11.37 -3.96 3.86
N VAL A 53 -10.89 -2.78 4.20
CA VAL A 53 -9.73 -2.16 3.55
C VAL A 53 -8.59 -2.15 4.55
N VAL A 54 -7.41 -2.61 4.12
CA VAL A 54 -6.22 -2.66 4.98
C VAL A 54 -5.11 -1.86 4.33
N ASP A 55 -4.51 -0.97 5.10
CA ASP A 55 -3.33 -0.21 4.70
C ASP A 55 -2.07 -0.86 5.27
N PHE A 56 -1.09 -1.05 4.40
CA PHE A 56 0.24 -1.55 4.75
C PHE A 56 1.26 -0.45 4.48
N ALA A 57 2.19 -0.27 5.38
CA ALA A 57 3.35 0.60 5.19
C ALA A 57 4.62 -0.24 5.36
N ILE A 58 5.48 -0.21 4.36
CA ILE A 58 6.70 -1.00 4.34
C ILE A 58 7.88 -0.03 4.32
N GLU A 59 8.76 -0.15 5.30
CA GLU A 59 9.98 0.64 5.34
C GLU A 59 11.00 0.06 4.36
N VAL A 60 11.44 0.89 3.42
CA VAL A 60 12.48 0.54 2.46
C VAL A 60 13.81 1.12 2.94
N PRO A 61 14.86 0.30 3.14
CA PRO A 61 16.16 0.81 3.56
C PRO A 61 16.72 1.82 2.55
N GLN A 62 17.06 3.01 3.02
CA GLN A 62 17.59 4.08 2.16
C GLN A 62 18.87 3.69 1.43
N GLY A 63 19.72 2.87 2.08
CA GLY A 63 20.95 2.38 1.48
C GLY A 63 20.70 1.49 0.25
N GLU A 64 19.69 0.66 0.30
CA GLU A 64 19.30 -0.19 -0.85
C GLU A 64 18.78 0.64 -2.01
N LEU A 65 17.93 1.63 -1.71
CA LEU A 65 17.41 2.53 -2.73
C LEU A 65 18.52 3.36 -3.37
N ARG A 66 19.42 3.88 -2.57
CA ARG A 66 20.58 4.67 -3.06
C ARG A 66 21.47 3.83 -3.95
N ALA A 67 21.83 2.62 -3.53
CA ALA A 67 22.65 1.70 -4.32
C ALA A 67 21.98 1.34 -5.65
N TYR A 68 20.68 1.12 -5.64
CA TYR A 68 19.89 0.88 -6.84
C TYR A 68 19.92 2.07 -7.79
N MET A 69 19.70 3.27 -7.29
CA MET A 69 19.70 4.50 -8.09
C MET A 69 21.08 4.77 -8.70
N GLU A 70 22.15 4.54 -7.95
CA GLU A 70 23.53 4.68 -8.43
C GLU A 70 23.85 3.64 -9.52
N LYS A 71 23.47 2.39 -9.31
CA LYS A 71 23.71 1.30 -10.28
C LYS A 71 23.06 1.60 -11.63
N TRP A 72 21.83 2.12 -11.63
CA TRP A 72 21.06 2.36 -12.85
C TRP A 72 21.16 3.79 -13.35
N GLY A 73 21.92 4.67 -12.68
CA GLY A 73 22.08 6.06 -13.07
C GLY A 73 20.78 6.84 -13.04
N LEU A 74 19.97 6.63 -11.99
CA LEU A 74 18.70 7.31 -11.82
C LEU A 74 18.89 8.66 -11.13
N THR A 75 18.15 9.67 -11.60
CA THR A 75 18.06 10.98 -10.94
C THR A 75 17.15 10.90 -9.72
N GLU A 76 17.15 11.96 -8.90
CA GLU A 76 16.23 12.06 -7.75
C GLU A 76 14.75 11.93 -8.17
N ASN A 77 14.42 12.28 -9.40
CA ASN A 77 13.06 12.13 -9.95
C ASN A 77 12.80 10.74 -10.56
N GLY A 78 13.75 9.82 -10.46
CA GLY A 78 13.62 8.48 -11.00
C GLY A 78 13.85 8.35 -12.50
N GLU A 79 14.35 9.40 -13.14
CA GLU A 79 14.67 9.38 -14.56
C GLU A 79 16.03 8.73 -14.81
N CYS A 80 16.10 7.84 -15.78
CA CYS A 80 17.35 7.22 -16.19
C CYS A 80 18.17 8.17 -17.05
N THR A 81 19.44 8.38 -16.66
CA THR A 81 20.38 9.28 -17.39
C THR A 81 21.03 8.62 -18.60
N ARG A 82 20.83 7.32 -18.81
CA ARG A 82 21.39 6.56 -19.93
C ARG A 82 20.31 5.79 -20.66
N THR A 83 20.59 5.42 -21.91
CA THR A 83 19.71 4.53 -22.69
C THR A 83 19.93 3.09 -22.26
N LEU A 84 18.83 2.40 -21.92
CA LEU A 84 18.84 1.01 -21.52
C LEU A 84 18.34 0.11 -22.65
N THR A 85 18.87 -1.10 -22.72
CA THR A 85 18.28 -2.16 -23.55
C THR A 85 17.04 -2.71 -22.85
N ARG A 86 16.19 -3.46 -23.59
CA ARG A 86 15.03 -4.11 -23.00
C ARG A 86 15.38 -5.09 -21.88
N ALA A 87 16.50 -5.79 -22.00
CA ALA A 87 16.96 -6.70 -20.97
C ALA A 87 17.37 -5.94 -19.70
N GLU A 88 18.05 -4.80 -19.86
CA GLU A 88 18.44 -3.93 -18.76
C GLU A 88 17.21 -3.28 -18.10
N GLU A 89 16.23 -2.85 -18.87
CA GLU A 89 14.95 -2.31 -18.34
C GLU A 89 14.24 -3.33 -17.46
N ARG A 90 14.13 -4.58 -17.93
CA ARG A 90 13.53 -5.67 -17.14
C ARG A 90 14.30 -5.95 -15.86
N GLN A 91 15.61 -5.96 -15.94
CA GLN A 91 16.46 -6.18 -14.78
C GLN A 91 16.31 -5.03 -13.77
N MET A 92 16.27 -3.79 -14.25
CA MET A 92 16.04 -2.61 -13.42
C MET A 92 14.70 -2.68 -12.70
N GLU A 93 13.63 -3.07 -13.40
CA GLU A 93 12.30 -3.26 -12.80
C GLU A 93 12.32 -4.36 -11.74
N GLN A 94 12.97 -5.48 -11.99
CA GLN A 94 13.06 -6.60 -11.06
C GLN A 94 13.86 -6.27 -9.80
N GLU A 95 14.87 -5.43 -9.93
CA GLU A 95 15.75 -5.02 -8.81
C GLU A 95 15.21 -3.83 -8.01
N ASN A 96 14.14 -3.21 -8.47
CA ASN A 96 13.59 -2.01 -7.82
C ASN A 96 13.16 -2.31 -6.38
N PRO A 97 13.83 -1.71 -5.36
CA PRO A 97 13.50 -1.99 -3.97
C PRO A 97 12.14 -1.43 -3.53
N LEU A 98 11.54 -0.55 -4.33
CA LEU A 98 10.18 -0.05 -4.11
C LEU A 98 9.11 -0.98 -4.68
N ASP A 99 9.49 -1.88 -5.57
CA ASP A 99 8.57 -2.87 -6.17
C ASP A 99 8.47 -4.11 -5.28
N ILE A 100 7.78 -3.97 -4.18
CA ILE A 100 7.54 -5.04 -3.22
C ILE A 100 6.20 -5.67 -3.54
N GLY A 101 6.26 -6.77 -4.29
CA GLY A 101 5.08 -7.58 -4.57
C GLY A 101 4.79 -8.53 -3.41
N PHE A 102 3.54 -8.62 -3.00
CA PHE A 102 3.10 -9.59 -2.02
C PHE A 102 1.62 -9.92 -2.23
N CYS A 103 1.22 -11.07 -1.73
CA CYS A 103 -0.16 -11.47 -1.67
C CYS A 103 -0.50 -11.78 -0.22
N ALA A 104 -1.44 -11.04 0.34
CA ALA A 104 -1.87 -11.22 1.70
C ALA A 104 -3.34 -11.62 1.75
N SER A 105 -3.63 -12.76 2.34
CA SER A 105 -4.99 -13.12 2.74
C SER A 105 -5.21 -12.74 4.20
N LEU A 106 -6.45 -12.44 4.56
CA LEU A 106 -6.83 -12.21 5.94
C LEU A 106 -7.65 -13.39 6.47
N ARG A 107 -7.50 -13.65 7.75
CA ARG A 107 -8.39 -14.59 8.44
C ARG A 107 -9.11 -13.84 9.55
N LEU A 108 -10.44 -13.83 9.45
CA LEU A 108 -11.30 -13.18 10.43
C LEU A 108 -12.32 -14.21 10.93
N ASN A 109 -12.28 -14.49 12.24
CA ASN A 109 -13.17 -15.47 12.87
C ASN A 109 -13.18 -16.83 12.14
N GLY A 110 -12.00 -17.28 11.67
CA GLY A 110 -11.85 -18.53 10.93
C GLY A 110 -12.18 -18.45 9.45
N VAL A 111 -12.71 -17.36 8.97
CA VAL A 111 -13.02 -17.14 7.55
C VAL A 111 -11.85 -16.46 6.86
N ARG A 112 -11.39 -17.04 5.75
CA ARG A 112 -10.32 -16.46 4.94
C ARG A 112 -10.91 -15.49 3.93
N LEU A 113 -10.37 -14.27 3.94
CA LEU A 113 -10.71 -13.22 2.98
C LEU A 113 -9.53 -13.02 2.01
N HIS A 114 -9.85 -12.89 0.72
CA HIS A 114 -8.86 -12.63 -0.32
C HIS A 114 -9.00 -11.21 -0.86
N PRO A 115 -7.89 -10.56 -1.24
CA PRO A 115 -7.97 -9.22 -1.82
C PRO A 115 -8.61 -9.27 -3.21
N SER A 116 -9.54 -8.35 -3.48
CA SER A 116 -10.13 -8.15 -4.80
C SER A 116 -9.46 -7.01 -5.56
N ASP A 117 -9.06 -5.98 -4.86
CA ASP A 117 -8.44 -4.77 -5.40
C ASP A 117 -7.24 -4.37 -4.55
N GLY A 118 -6.26 -3.79 -5.19
CA GLY A 118 -5.10 -3.23 -4.51
C GLY A 118 -4.52 -2.05 -5.26
N CYS A 119 -3.94 -1.13 -4.51
CA CYS A 119 -3.17 -0.02 -5.06
C CYS A 119 -1.97 0.26 -4.18
N GLY A 120 -0.94 0.87 -4.76
CA GLY A 120 0.28 1.18 -4.04
C GLY A 120 0.86 2.53 -4.44
N MET A 121 1.66 3.09 -3.57
CA MET A 121 2.45 4.29 -3.82
C MET A 121 3.71 4.29 -2.99
N GLY A 122 4.70 5.07 -3.41
CA GLY A 122 5.96 5.23 -2.69
C GLY A 122 6.12 6.63 -2.13
N TYR A 123 6.82 6.74 -1.01
CA TYR A 123 7.23 7.99 -0.41
C TYR A 123 8.76 8.07 -0.34
N LEU A 124 9.30 9.16 -0.88
CA LEU A 124 10.72 9.46 -0.90
C LEU A 124 10.97 10.78 -0.16
N PRO A 125 11.71 10.78 0.95
CA PRO A 125 11.96 12.01 1.70
C PRO A 125 12.83 12.99 0.89
N GLY A 126 12.51 14.27 0.98
CA GLY A 126 13.32 15.34 0.40
C GLY A 126 13.26 15.46 -1.13
N THR A 127 12.35 14.78 -1.77
CA THR A 127 12.13 14.88 -3.23
C THR A 127 10.73 15.42 -3.53
N ASP A 128 10.62 16.20 -4.61
CA ASP A 128 9.32 16.60 -5.16
C ASP A 128 8.68 15.45 -5.96
N ALA A 129 9.37 14.33 -6.08
CA ALA A 129 8.92 13.15 -6.83
C ALA A 129 7.87 12.32 -6.09
N GLY A 130 7.69 12.55 -4.80
CA GLY A 130 6.60 11.96 -4.04
C GLY A 130 5.29 12.67 -4.34
N SER A 131 4.23 11.91 -4.59
CA SER A 131 2.91 12.51 -4.66
C SER A 131 2.59 13.18 -3.33
N ASP A 132 1.90 14.32 -3.34
CA ASP A 132 1.36 14.97 -2.13
C ASP A 132 0.52 13.97 -1.30
N GLU A 133 -0.03 12.98 -1.97
CA GLU A 133 -0.81 11.89 -1.39
C GLU A 133 0.04 11.00 -0.48
N ALA A 134 1.24 10.61 -0.91
CA ALA A 134 2.14 9.79 -0.09
C ALA A 134 2.63 10.55 1.15
N ALA A 135 2.95 11.83 1.00
CA ALA A 135 3.32 12.68 2.11
C ALA A 135 2.16 12.83 3.11
N ALA A 136 0.94 12.95 2.63
CA ALA A 136 -0.25 13.01 3.46
C ALA A 136 -0.47 11.70 4.25
N LEU A 137 -0.19 10.53 3.65
CA LEU A 137 -0.23 9.24 4.33
C LEU A 137 0.79 9.14 5.46
N VAL A 138 2.03 9.54 5.19
CA VAL A 138 3.09 9.57 6.20
C VAL A 138 2.68 10.44 7.38
N HIS A 139 2.16 11.62 7.10
CA HIS A 139 1.70 12.55 8.13
C HIS A 139 0.50 12.00 8.91
N TYR A 140 -0.49 11.47 8.21
CA TYR A 140 -1.72 10.96 8.82
C TYR A 140 -1.46 9.80 9.77
N TYR A 141 -0.60 8.85 9.37
CA TYR A 141 -0.24 7.70 10.19
C TYR A 141 0.90 7.97 11.18
N GLY A 142 1.43 9.18 11.22
CA GLY A 142 2.51 9.55 12.14
C GLY A 142 3.82 8.80 11.88
N LEU A 143 4.10 8.48 10.64
CA LEU A 143 5.30 7.77 10.24
C LEU A 143 6.51 8.71 10.15
N ASP A 144 7.71 8.14 10.18
CA ASP A 144 8.95 8.90 10.10
C ASP A 144 9.14 9.48 8.69
N GLU A 145 9.08 10.79 8.58
CA GLU A 145 9.22 11.55 7.33
C GLU A 145 10.62 11.47 6.71
N THR A 146 11.60 11.02 7.46
CA THR A 146 12.99 10.89 7.00
C THR A 146 13.26 9.55 6.33
N LYS A 147 12.33 8.63 6.37
CA LYS A 147 12.45 7.28 5.83
C LYS A 147 11.71 7.12 4.51
N VAL A 148 12.11 6.11 3.76
CA VAL A 148 11.43 5.70 2.53
C VAL A 148 10.34 4.70 2.86
N TRP A 149 9.14 4.95 2.36
CA TRP A 149 7.98 4.10 2.60
C TRP A 149 7.37 3.61 1.29
N ARG A 150 6.96 2.36 1.27
CA ARG A 150 6.08 1.79 0.25
C ARG A 150 4.73 1.53 0.89
N PHE A 151 3.68 2.07 0.29
CA PHE A 151 2.31 1.88 0.77
C PHE A 151 1.55 0.92 -0.14
N TRP A 152 0.75 0.06 0.47
CA TRP A 152 -0.21 -0.78 -0.21
C TRP A 152 -1.55 -0.69 0.50
N ARG A 153 -2.61 -0.61 -0.29
CA ARG A 153 -3.99 -0.66 0.19
C ARG A 153 -4.70 -1.79 -0.51
N ASN A 154 -5.19 -2.75 0.25
CA ASN A 154 -5.95 -3.88 -0.27
C ASN A 154 -7.38 -3.82 0.23
N SER A 155 -8.33 -4.16 -0.66
CA SER A 155 -9.75 -4.31 -0.33
C SER A 155 -10.10 -5.80 -0.31
N TYR A 156 -10.71 -6.23 0.78
CA TYR A 156 -11.06 -7.64 1.03
C TYR A 156 -12.58 -7.75 1.14
N PRO A 157 -13.29 -8.24 0.11
CA PRO A 157 -14.73 -8.42 0.20
C PRO A 157 -15.12 -9.49 1.22
N TRP A 158 -16.30 -9.32 1.83
CA TRP A 158 -16.84 -10.33 2.74
C TRP A 158 -17.15 -11.61 1.99
N ALA A 159 -16.33 -12.64 2.16
CA ALA A 159 -16.51 -13.92 1.48
C ALA A 159 -17.82 -14.60 1.86
N CYS A 160 -18.24 -14.45 3.11
CA CYS A 160 -19.48 -15.05 3.61
C CYS A 160 -20.75 -14.52 2.93
N LEU A 161 -20.72 -13.31 2.37
CA LEU A 161 -21.86 -12.74 1.67
C LEU A 161 -22.15 -13.39 0.32
N LEU A 162 -21.13 -13.99 -0.28
CA LEU A 162 -21.22 -14.65 -1.58
C LEU A 162 -21.69 -16.10 -1.46
N TYR A 163 -21.54 -16.70 -0.28
CA TYR A 163 -21.74 -18.13 -0.06
C TYR A 163 -22.72 -18.43 1.07
N THR A 164 -23.53 -17.45 1.44
CA THR A 164 -24.55 -17.59 2.47
C THR A 164 -25.81 -18.27 2.00
N SER A 165 -25.90 -18.69 0.75
CA SER A 165 -26.88 -19.67 0.39
C SER A 165 -26.51 -20.95 1.12
N PRO A 166 -27.20 -21.32 2.20
CA PRO A 166 -26.95 -22.61 2.81
C PRO A 166 -27.15 -23.64 1.74
N SER A 167 -26.21 -24.55 1.64
CA SER A 167 -26.42 -25.72 0.79
C SER A 167 -27.73 -26.38 1.20
N PRO A 168 -28.66 -26.68 0.27
CA PRO A 168 -29.94 -27.25 0.63
C PRO A 168 -29.84 -28.61 1.30
N ARG A 169 -28.62 -29.07 1.57
CA ARG A 169 -28.38 -30.40 2.17
C ARG A 169 -27.91 -30.34 3.61
N ASP A 170 -27.74 -29.16 4.13
CA ASP A 170 -27.20 -29.00 5.49
C ASP A 170 -28.33 -28.78 6.50
#